data_11e4fbb8fc61fa960208acc3bded23db
#
_entry.id   11e4fbb8fc61fa960208acc3bded23db
#
_cell.length_a   1.000
_cell.length_b   1.000
_cell.length_c   1.000
_cell.angle_alpha   90.00
_cell.angle_beta   90.00
_cell.angle_gamma   90.00
#
_symmetry.space_group_name_H-M   'P 1'
#
loop_
_entity.id
_entity.type
_entity.pdbx_description
1 polymer ?
#
loop_
_entity_poly.entity_id
_entity_poly.type
_entity_poly.pdbx_seq_one_letter_code
_entity_poly.pdbx_strand_id
1 'polypeptide(L)'
;MAAQSRGEHRIGLLNGFAAYGMWGIVPLFWPLLKPSGAVEILAHRMVWSLAVVGVALLVLRRWSWAGELLRQPRKLALVTVAAAVITVNWGVYIWAVNAHQVVEASLGYFINPLVTIAMGVLLLKERLRPVQWTAVGVGFAAVLVLTVGYGRPPWISLCLAFSFATYGLVKKKVNLGGVESLAAETAIQFLPALAYLLWLGSRGDVTFGSHGTGHALLLAATGLVTALPLVCFGAAAIRVPLSTLGLLQYLAPVFQFLLGVVYFGEAMPPERWAGFALVWLALSLLTWDALRTARAARRRLEELTTAVEVSETRAPLAK
;
A
#
# COMPACT_ATOMS: atom_id res chain seq x y z
N MET A 1 -23.73 11.17 21.67
CA MET A 1 -23.46 10.46 20.42
C MET A 1 -22.66 11.29 19.39
N ALA A 2 -23.05 12.51 18.97
CA ALA A 2 -22.32 13.30 17.96
C ALA A 2 -20.87 13.70 18.34
N ALA A 3 -20.57 13.98 19.60
CA ALA A 3 -19.23 14.33 20.06
C ALA A 3 -18.30 13.11 20.06
N GLN A 4 -18.82 11.93 20.39
CA GLN A 4 -18.08 10.65 20.41
C GLN A 4 -17.74 10.21 18.97
N SER A 5 -18.66 10.39 18.02
CA SER A 5 -18.41 10.12 16.60
C SER A 5 -17.36 11.05 15.97
N ARG A 6 -17.31 12.33 16.40
CA ARG A 6 -16.25 13.28 15.96
C ARG A 6 -14.89 12.92 16.53
N GLY A 7 -14.82 12.42 17.78
CA GLY A 7 -13.59 11.94 18.39
C GLY A 7 -13.01 10.72 17.64
N GLU A 8 -13.83 9.72 17.37
CA GLU A 8 -13.44 8.53 16.60
C GLU A 8 -12.97 8.87 15.19
N HIS A 9 -13.67 9.77 14.50
CA HIS A 9 -13.25 10.22 13.17
C HIS A 9 -11.87 10.92 13.20
N ARG A 10 -11.63 11.79 14.19
CA ARG A 10 -10.33 12.46 14.37
C ARG A 10 -9.21 11.47 14.65
N ILE A 11 -9.44 10.48 15.52
CA ILE A 11 -8.48 9.39 15.79
C ILE A 11 -8.18 8.62 14.51
N GLY A 12 -9.19 8.30 13.71
CA GLY A 12 -9.03 7.64 12.43
C GLY A 12 -8.17 8.44 11.45
N LEU A 13 -8.40 9.75 11.34
CA LEU A 13 -7.59 10.64 10.50
C LEU A 13 -6.13 10.69 10.97
N LEU A 14 -5.88 10.86 12.26
CA LEU A 14 -4.52 10.90 12.82
C LEU A 14 -3.77 9.58 12.55
N ASN A 15 -4.42 8.43 12.73
CA ASN A 15 -3.83 7.14 12.41
C ASN A 15 -3.55 6.98 10.91
N GLY A 16 -4.44 7.47 10.04
CA GLY A 16 -4.22 7.48 8.60
C GLY A 16 -3.02 8.34 8.19
N PHE A 17 -2.93 9.55 8.73
CA PHE A 17 -1.77 10.42 8.54
C PHE A 17 -0.48 9.78 9.05
N ALA A 18 -0.50 9.16 10.23
CA ALA A 18 0.65 8.46 10.79
C ALA A 18 1.08 7.29 9.88
N ALA A 19 0.15 6.46 9.42
CA ALA A 19 0.45 5.33 8.56
C ALA A 19 1.12 5.76 7.24
N TYR A 20 0.45 6.63 6.49
CA TYR A 20 0.94 7.08 5.19
C TYR A 20 2.16 8.01 5.31
N GLY A 21 2.25 8.79 6.39
CA GLY A 21 3.44 9.58 6.71
C GLY A 21 4.66 8.69 6.96
N MET A 22 4.52 7.64 7.78
CA MET A 22 5.59 6.67 8.01
C MET A 22 6.02 5.97 6.71
N TRP A 23 5.08 5.51 5.88
CA TRP A 23 5.43 4.96 4.57
C TRP A 23 6.07 5.98 3.63
N GLY A 24 5.72 7.25 3.75
CA GLY A 24 6.31 8.34 2.97
C GLY A 24 7.76 8.62 3.32
N ILE A 25 8.13 8.53 4.62
CA ILE A 25 9.48 8.82 5.09
C ILE A 25 10.39 7.58 5.19
N VAL A 26 9.85 6.39 4.96
CA VAL A 26 10.61 5.13 5.03
C VAL A 26 11.85 5.09 4.10
N PRO A 27 11.93 5.82 2.97
CA PRO A 27 13.17 5.92 2.19
C PRO A 27 14.37 6.41 2.99
N LEU A 28 14.17 7.18 4.05
CA LEU A 28 15.25 7.63 4.94
C LEU A 28 15.83 6.50 5.78
N PHE A 29 15.06 5.42 5.99
CA PHE A 29 15.49 4.31 6.84
C PHE A 29 16.38 3.30 6.10
N TRP A 30 16.09 2.98 4.84
CA TRP A 30 16.81 1.94 4.11
C TRP A 30 18.31 2.20 3.94
N PRO A 31 18.77 3.44 3.64
CA PRO A 31 20.21 3.73 3.55
C PRO A 31 20.97 3.56 4.86
N LEU A 32 20.28 3.64 6.02
CA LEU A 32 20.91 3.43 7.34
C LEU A 32 21.33 1.97 7.56
N LEU A 33 20.78 1.05 6.76
CA LEU A 33 21.06 -0.38 6.82
C LEU A 33 22.27 -0.79 5.98
N LYS A 34 22.98 0.16 5.35
CA LYS A 34 24.26 -0.16 4.68
C LYS A 34 25.26 -0.69 5.71
N PRO A 35 26.05 -1.72 5.38
CA PRO A 35 26.30 -2.24 4.04
C PRO A 35 25.35 -3.37 3.59
N SER A 36 24.29 -3.72 4.33
CA SER A 36 23.35 -4.78 3.94
C SER A 36 22.80 -4.57 2.53
N GLY A 37 22.79 -5.60 1.72
CA GLY A 37 22.17 -5.59 0.40
C GLY A 37 20.63 -5.58 0.48
N ALA A 38 19.97 -5.13 -0.58
CA ALA A 38 18.51 -5.02 -0.61
C ALA A 38 17.77 -6.34 -0.30
N VAL A 39 18.32 -7.46 -0.75
CA VAL A 39 17.73 -8.79 -0.49
C VAL A 39 17.90 -9.20 0.97
N GLU A 40 19.07 -8.91 1.58
CA GLU A 40 19.31 -9.16 3.00
C GLU A 40 18.37 -8.31 3.87
N ILE A 41 18.23 -7.02 3.56
CA ILE A 41 17.27 -6.13 4.23
C ILE A 41 15.83 -6.68 4.11
N LEU A 42 15.44 -7.13 2.92
CA LEU A 42 14.14 -7.72 2.68
C LEU A 42 13.93 -9.01 3.52
N ALA A 43 14.93 -9.87 3.60
CA ALA A 43 14.87 -11.10 4.39
C ALA A 43 14.73 -10.79 5.89
N HIS A 44 15.54 -9.87 6.42
CA HIS A 44 15.40 -9.39 7.81
C HIS A 44 14.03 -8.78 8.06
N ARG A 45 13.52 -7.96 7.14
CA ARG A 45 12.19 -7.39 7.24
C ARG A 45 11.10 -8.47 7.39
N MET A 46 11.18 -9.57 6.64
CA MET A 46 10.21 -10.68 6.73
C MET A 46 10.31 -11.40 8.07
N VAL A 47 11.53 -11.75 8.49
CA VAL A 47 11.79 -12.47 9.74
C VAL A 47 11.31 -11.65 10.95
N TRP A 48 11.73 -10.39 11.04
CA TRP A 48 11.39 -9.53 12.16
C TRP A 48 9.93 -9.07 12.14
N SER A 49 9.30 -8.92 10.96
CA SER A 49 7.86 -8.66 10.88
C SER A 49 7.04 -9.83 11.43
N LEU A 50 7.44 -11.07 11.13
CA LEU A 50 6.78 -12.25 11.72
C LEU A 50 6.92 -12.26 13.25
N ALA A 51 8.10 -11.93 13.78
CA ALA A 51 8.32 -11.84 15.22
C ALA A 51 7.37 -10.79 15.87
N VAL A 52 7.32 -9.57 15.31
CA VAL A 52 6.47 -8.48 15.82
C VAL A 52 4.98 -8.85 15.74
N VAL A 53 4.52 -9.35 14.59
CA VAL A 53 3.11 -9.72 14.41
C VAL A 53 2.77 -10.97 15.21
N GLY A 54 3.70 -11.92 15.34
CA GLY A 54 3.55 -13.09 16.19
C GLY A 54 3.33 -12.72 17.65
N VAL A 55 4.14 -11.79 18.19
CA VAL A 55 3.95 -11.26 19.55
C VAL A 55 2.59 -10.57 19.67
N ALA A 56 2.19 -9.74 18.70
CA ALA A 56 0.88 -9.10 18.71
C ALA A 56 -0.28 -10.12 18.73
N LEU A 57 -0.19 -11.17 17.93
CA LEU A 57 -1.21 -12.24 17.92
C LEU A 57 -1.24 -13.06 19.22
N LEU A 58 -0.09 -13.30 19.84
CA LEU A 58 0.00 -13.96 21.15
C LEU A 58 -0.71 -13.13 22.22
N VAL A 59 -0.42 -11.82 22.27
CA VAL A 59 -1.06 -10.90 23.23
C VAL A 59 -2.57 -10.80 22.98
N LEU A 60 -2.98 -10.68 21.72
CA LEU A 60 -4.39 -10.57 21.35
C LEU A 60 -5.15 -11.91 21.36
N ARG A 61 -4.45 -13.04 21.55
CA ARG A 61 -5.00 -14.41 21.54
C ARG A 61 -5.87 -14.73 20.32
N ARG A 62 -5.50 -14.18 19.12
CA ARG A 62 -6.25 -14.32 17.88
C ARG A 62 -5.61 -15.35 16.95
N TRP A 63 -5.76 -16.65 17.23
CA TRP A 63 -5.15 -17.73 16.44
C TRP A 63 -6.15 -18.60 15.66
N SER A 64 -7.47 -18.44 15.88
CA SER A 64 -8.51 -19.29 15.27
C SER A 64 -8.48 -19.28 13.74
N TRP A 65 -8.14 -18.15 13.13
CA TRP A 65 -8.03 -17.99 11.68
C TRP A 65 -6.97 -18.88 11.03
N ALA A 66 -5.89 -19.23 11.74
CA ALA A 66 -4.77 -20.00 11.18
C ALA A 66 -5.22 -21.44 10.86
N GLY A 67 -5.94 -22.10 11.77
CA GLY A 67 -6.49 -23.43 11.52
C GLY A 67 -7.52 -23.44 10.40
N GLU A 68 -8.32 -22.39 10.28
CA GLU A 68 -9.29 -22.25 9.20
C GLU A 68 -8.58 -22.04 7.84
N LEU A 69 -7.54 -21.19 7.79
CA LEU A 69 -6.76 -20.96 6.58
C LEU A 69 -6.10 -22.24 6.07
N LEU A 70 -5.48 -23.03 6.95
CA LEU A 70 -4.81 -24.29 6.59
C LEU A 70 -5.77 -25.34 6.03
N ARG A 71 -7.04 -25.29 6.41
CA ARG A 71 -8.10 -26.18 5.88
C ARG A 71 -8.65 -25.74 4.51
N GLN A 72 -8.27 -24.54 4.04
CA GLN A 72 -8.76 -23.94 2.79
C GLN A 72 -7.63 -23.80 1.77
N PRO A 73 -7.25 -24.85 1.01
CA PRO A 73 -6.07 -24.84 0.14
C PRO A 73 -6.12 -23.77 -0.95
N ARG A 74 -7.32 -23.45 -1.45
CA ARG A 74 -7.49 -22.36 -2.43
C ARG A 74 -7.17 -20.98 -1.82
N LYS A 75 -7.59 -20.76 -0.57
CA LYS A 75 -7.33 -19.50 0.14
C LYS A 75 -5.85 -19.39 0.51
N LEU A 76 -5.25 -20.51 0.94
CA LEU A 76 -3.81 -20.58 1.21
C LEU A 76 -2.98 -20.29 -0.05
N ALA A 77 -3.35 -20.85 -1.20
CA ALA A 77 -2.70 -20.55 -2.48
C ALA A 77 -2.79 -19.05 -2.84
N LEU A 78 -3.95 -18.42 -2.62
CA LEU A 78 -4.11 -16.98 -2.84
C LEU A 78 -3.23 -16.15 -1.90
N VAL A 79 -3.15 -16.52 -0.62
CA VAL A 79 -2.24 -15.87 0.36
C VAL A 79 -0.78 -16.04 -0.07
N THR A 80 -0.40 -17.21 -0.58
CA THR A 80 0.96 -17.46 -1.09
C THR A 80 1.26 -16.57 -2.30
N VAL A 81 0.31 -16.42 -3.22
CA VAL A 81 0.45 -15.48 -4.35
C VAL A 81 0.58 -14.05 -3.85
N ALA A 82 -0.24 -13.62 -2.88
CA ALA A 82 -0.15 -12.30 -2.28
C ALA A 82 1.23 -12.08 -1.64
N ALA A 83 1.72 -13.06 -0.86
CA ALA A 83 3.04 -13.04 -0.23
C ALA A 83 4.16 -12.92 -1.27
N ALA A 84 4.14 -13.69 -2.34
CA ALA A 84 5.13 -13.63 -3.41
C ALA A 84 5.14 -12.27 -4.13
N VAL A 85 3.97 -11.79 -4.49
CA VAL A 85 3.82 -10.51 -5.23
C VAL A 85 4.25 -9.32 -4.36
N ILE A 86 3.88 -9.29 -3.08
CA ILE A 86 4.30 -8.20 -2.20
C ILE A 86 5.81 -8.29 -1.86
N THR A 87 6.39 -9.48 -1.85
CA THR A 87 7.84 -9.67 -1.75
C THR A 87 8.59 -8.99 -2.89
N VAL A 88 8.12 -9.19 -4.12
CA VAL A 88 8.69 -8.52 -5.30
C VAL A 88 8.55 -7.00 -5.17
N ASN A 89 7.37 -6.52 -4.80
CA ASN A 89 7.14 -5.09 -4.59
C ASN A 89 8.12 -4.48 -3.58
N TRP A 90 8.24 -5.09 -2.40
CA TRP A 90 9.12 -4.58 -1.35
C TRP A 90 10.60 -4.69 -1.73
N GLY A 91 11.00 -5.77 -2.39
CA GLY A 91 12.38 -5.97 -2.85
C GLY A 91 12.79 -4.91 -3.85
N VAL A 92 11.95 -4.68 -4.88
CA VAL A 92 12.19 -3.64 -5.89
C VAL A 92 12.20 -2.25 -5.24
N TYR A 93 11.32 -1.98 -4.29
CA TYR A 93 11.29 -0.71 -3.58
C TYR A 93 12.55 -0.45 -2.75
N ILE A 94 12.98 -1.40 -1.93
CA ILE A 94 14.22 -1.29 -1.13
C ILE A 94 15.42 -1.10 -2.06
N TRP A 95 15.49 -1.88 -3.13
CA TRP A 95 16.56 -1.75 -4.12
C TRP A 95 16.56 -0.37 -4.78
N ALA A 96 15.40 0.14 -5.20
CA ALA A 96 15.27 1.45 -5.84
C ALA A 96 15.74 2.59 -4.92
N VAL A 97 15.36 2.55 -3.63
CA VAL A 97 15.80 3.55 -2.64
C VAL A 97 17.32 3.51 -2.48
N ASN A 98 17.91 2.32 -2.33
CA ASN A 98 19.35 2.16 -2.17
C ASN A 98 20.14 2.50 -3.45
N ALA A 99 19.49 2.43 -4.61
CA ALA A 99 20.03 2.82 -5.92
C ALA A 99 19.78 4.29 -6.27
N HIS A 100 19.31 5.12 -5.33
CA HIS A 100 18.97 6.54 -5.57
C HIS A 100 17.95 6.72 -6.70
N GLN A 101 16.89 5.90 -6.72
CA GLN A 101 15.77 5.95 -7.67
C GLN A 101 14.42 6.09 -6.95
N VAL A 102 14.40 6.93 -5.91
CA VAL A 102 13.22 7.16 -5.06
C VAL A 102 12.11 7.86 -5.84
N VAL A 103 12.47 8.78 -6.74
CA VAL A 103 11.50 9.46 -7.62
C VAL A 103 10.78 8.46 -8.52
N GLU A 104 11.51 7.53 -9.17
CA GLU A 104 10.89 6.49 -10.01
C GLU A 104 10.03 5.53 -9.18
N ALA A 105 10.45 5.21 -7.95
CA ALA A 105 9.65 4.41 -7.02
C ALA A 105 8.36 5.12 -6.61
N SER A 106 8.42 6.42 -6.30
CA SER A 106 7.25 7.24 -5.95
C SER A 106 6.23 7.29 -7.08
N LEU A 107 6.70 7.40 -8.32
CA LEU A 107 5.87 7.38 -9.53
C LEU A 107 5.04 6.08 -9.59
N GLY A 108 5.64 4.93 -9.25
CA GLY A 108 4.94 3.65 -9.22
C GLY A 108 3.71 3.66 -8.28
N TYR A 109 3.85 4.28 -7.12
CA TYR A 109 2.73 4.41 -6.18
C TYR A 109 1.72 5.47 -6.63
N PHE A 110 2.13 6.52 -7.34
CA PHE A 110 1.21 7.46 -7.95
C PHE A 110 0.36 6.82 -9.07
N ILE A 111 0.96 6.01 -9.95
CA ILE A 111 0.22 5.37 -11.04
C ILE A 111 -0.57 4.12 -10.61
N ASN A 112 -0.35 3.61 -9.40
CA ASN A 112 -1.03 2.41 -8.90
C ASN A 112 -2.57 2.45 -9.02
N PRO A 113 -3.29 3.54 -8.69
CA PRO A 113 -4.74 3.60 -8.89
C PRO A 113 -5.17 3.43 -10.35
N LEU A 114 -4.39 3.97 -11.29
CA LEU A 114 -4.64 3.84 -12.73
C LEU A 114 -4.47 2.39 -13.17
N VAL A 115 -3.39 1.73 -12.73
CA VAL A 115 -3.13 0.31 -13.00
C VAL A 115 -4.22 -0.57 -12.38
N THR A 116 -4.64 -0.28 -11.14
CA THR A 116 -5.72 -1.01 -10.47
C THR A 116 -7.02 -0.93 -11.25
N ILE A 117 -7.39 0.25 -11.75
CA ILE A 117 -8.57 0.44 -12.61
C ILE A 117 -8.43 -0.33 -13.92
N ALA A 118 -7.28 -0.22 -14.59
CA ALA A 118 -7.03 -0.96 -15.83
C ALA A 118 -7.13 -2.47 -15.63
N MET A 119 -6.58 -3.00 -14.53
CA MET A 119 -6.72 -4.42 -14.17
C MET A 119 -8.17 -4.81 -13.83
N GLY A 120 -8.94 -3.93 -13.20
CA GLY A 120 -10.38 -4.11 -12.96
C GLY A 120 -11.15 -4.33 -14.26
N VAL A 121 -10.86 -3.52 -15.28
CA VAL A 121 -11.45 -3.70 -16.62
C VAL A 121 -11.02 -5.01 -17.28
N LEU A 122 -9.71 -5.27 -17.31
CA LEU A 122 -9.15 -6.40 -18.05
C LEU A 122 -9.49 -7.74 -17.39
N LEU A 123 -9.44 -7.84 -16.05
CA LEU A 123 -9.60 -9.09 -15.32
C LEU A 123 -11.02 -9.30 -14.79
N LEU A 124 -11.69 -8.22 -14.34
CA LEU A 124 -13.02 -8.29 -13.75
C LEU A 124 -14.12 -7.87 -14.74
N LYS A 125 -13.74 -7.42 -15.95
CA LYS A 125 -14.65 -6.91 -16.99
C LYS A 125 -15.53 -5.76 -16.51
N GLU A 126 -15.00 -4.93 -15.58
CA GLU A 126 -15.68 -3.76 -15.06
C GLU A 126 -15.88 -2.73 -16.17
N ARG A 127 -17.02 -2.03 -16.16
CA ARG A 127 -17.30 -0.96 -17.12
C ARG A 127 -16.82 0.36 -16.56
N LEU A 128 -15.92 1.01 -17.28
CA LEU A 128 -15.43 2.35 -16.90
C LEU A 128 -16.37 3.45 -17.39
N ARG A 129 -16.45 4.51 -16.60
CA ARG A 129 -17.03 5.77 -17.01
C ARG A 129 -16.08 6.53 -17.96
N PRO A 130 -16.57 7.41 -18.82
CA PRO A 130 -15.74 8.17 -19.78
C PRO A 130 -14.55 8.88 -19.11
N VAL A 131 -14.76 9.50 -17.95
CA VAL A 131 -13.70 10.18 -17.20
C VAL A 131 -12.59 9.22 -16.75
N GLN A 132 -12.95 8.00 -16.37
CA GLN A 132 -11.97 6.99 -15.97
C GLN A 132 -11.14 6.51 -17.18
N TRP A 133 -11.77 6.36 -18.36
CA TRP A 133 -11.05 6.08 -19.60
C TRP A 133 -10.08 7.20 -19.97
N THR A 134 -10.51 8.47 -19.83
CA THR A 134 -9.62 9.63 -20.06
C THR A 134 -8.43 9.59 -19.09
N ALA A 135 -8.67 9.32 -17.81
CA ALA A 135 -7.60 9.25 -16.81
C ALA A 135 -6.60 8.12 -17.11
N VAL A 136 -7.09 6.93 -17.50
CA VAL A 136 -6.22 5.81 -17.91
C VAL A 136 -5.42 6.17 -19.17
N GLY A 137 -6.03 6.81 -20.15
CA GLY A 137 -5.35 7.29 -21.36
C GLY A 137 -4.27 8.32 -21.08
N VAL A 138 -4.54 9.30 -20.20
CA VAL A 138 -3.54 10.29 -19.75
C VAL A 138 -2.40 9.63 -18.97
N GLY A 139 -2.71 8.63 -18.11
CA GLY A 139 -1.69 7.86 -17.39
C GLY A 139 -0.81 7.04 -18.33
N PHE A 140 -1.39 6.46 -19.38
CA PHE A 140 -0.63 5.76 -20.42
C PHE A 140 0.29 6.73 -21.19
N ALA A 141 -0.21 7.91 -21.56
CA ALA A 141 0.59 8.95 -22.19
C ALA A 141 1.77 9.39 -21.29
N ALA A 142 1.56 9.48 -19.97
CA ALA A 142 2.63 9.77 -19.03
C ALA A 142 3.75 8.72 -19.07
N VAL A 143 3.39 7.43 -19.12
CA VAL A 143 4.35 6.32 -19.22
C VAL A 143 5.13 6.41 -20.55
N LEU A 144 4.48 6.77 -21.66
CA LEU A 144 5.15 6.97 -22.95
C LEU A 144 6.14 8.13 -22.91
N VAL A 145 5.74 9.28 -22.36
CA VAL A 145 6.61 10.46 -22.20
C VAL A 145 7.84 10.10 -21.39
N LEU A 146 7.65 9.40 -20.27
CA LEU A 146 8.76 8.95 -19.42
C LEU A 146 9.65 7.92 -20.12
N THR A 147 9.05 7.00 -20.90
CA THR A 147 9.82 6.01 -21.66
C THR A 147 10.74 6.68 -22.68
N VAL A 148 10.24 7.68 -23.39
CA VAL A 148 11.06 8.47 -24.33
C VAL A 148 12.14 9.26 -23.59
N GLY A 149 11.77 9.93 -22.50
CA GLY A 149 12.72 10.76 -21.72
C GLY A 149 13.81 9.95 -21.02
N TYR A 150 13.53 8.72 -20.58
CA TYR A 150 14.52 7.82 -19.96
C TYR A 150 15.31 7.00 -20.98
N GLY A 151 14.88 6.95 -22.25
CA GLY A 151 15.39 5.98 -23.24
C GLY A 151 15.10 4.52 -22.89
N ARG A 152 14.28 4.27 -21.86
CA ARG A 152 13.82 2.96 -21.38
C ARG A 152 12.46 3.08 -20.69
N PRO A 153 11.63 2.02 -20.69
CA PRO A 153 10.43 2.00 -19.88
C PRO A 153 10.75 2.25 -18.39
N PRO A 154 9.90 2.98 -17.65
CA PRO A 154 10.07 3.20 -16.21
C PRO A 154 9.71 1.92 -15.44
N TRP A 155 10.56 0.89 -15.55
CA TRP A 155 10.27 -0.47 -15.11
C TRP A 155 10.06 -0.58 -13.61
N ILE A 156 10.76 0.25 -12.80
CA ILE A 156 10.56 0.29 -11.35
C ILE A 156 9.13 0.70 -11.03
N SER A 157 8.70 1.83 -11.61
CA SER A 157 7.34 2.35 -11.42
C SER A 157 6.28 1.34 -11.87
N LEU A 158 6.48 0.73 -13.03
CA LEU A 158 5.55 -0.28 -13.55
C LEU A 158 5.53 -1.54 -12.68
N CYS A 159 6.69 -2.05 -12.28
CA CYS A 159 6.80 -3.20 -11.39
C CYS A 159 6.09 -2.95 -10.05
N LEU A 160 6.33 -1.79 -9.42
CA LEU A 160 5.70 -1.41 -8.17
C LEU A 160 4.18 -1.26 -8.32
N ALA A 161 3.71 -0.61 -9.38
CA ALA A 161 2.28 -0.41 -9.60
C ALA A 161 1.55 -1.73 -9.90
N PHE A 162 2.06 -2.56 -10.80
CA PHE A 162 1.43 -3.84 -11.15
C PHE A 162 1.48 -4.85 -10.01
N SER A 163 2.60 -4.95 -9.30
CA SER A 163 2.70 -5.86 -8.15
C SER A 163 1.75 -5.43 -7.03
N PHE A 164 1.67 -4.14 -6.70
CA PHE A 164 0.77 -3.66 -5.65
C PHE A 164 -0.70 -3.76 -6.04
N ALA A 165 -1.06 -3.47 -7.30
CA ALA A 165 -2.41 -3.65 -7.81
C ALA A 165 -2.84 -5.13 -7.79
N THR A 166 -1.95 -6.05 -8.23
CA THR A 166 -2.19 -7.49 -8.15
C THR A 166 -2.37 -7.95 -6.71
N TYR A 167 -1.50 -7.50 -5.81
CA TYR A 167 -1.63 -7.75 -4.37
C TYR A 167 -3.00 -7.33 -3.84
N GLY A 168 -3.45 -6.11 -4.15
CA GLY A 168 -4.75 -5.59 -3.76
C GLY A 168 -5.93 -6.44 -4.25
N LEU A 169 -5.88 -6.89 -5.52
CA LEU A 169 -6.90 -7.77 -6.10
C LEU A 169 -6.96 -9.14 -5.41
N VAL A 170 -5.78 -9.72 -5.14
CA VAL A 170 -5.70 -11.02 -4.45
C VAL A 170 -6.21 -10.89 -3.01
N LYS A 171 -5.82 -9.83 -2.30
CA LYS A 171 -6.30 -9.54 -0.93
C LYS A 171 -7.82 -9.44 -0.86
N LYS A 172 -8.45 -8.78 -1.82
CA LYS A 172 -9.91 -8.67 -1.90
C LYS A 172 -10.60 -10.05 -1.97
N LYS A 173 -9.96 -11.03 -2.66
CA LYS A 173 -10.47 -12.41 -2.76
C LYS A 173 -10.21 -13.24 -1.51
N VAL A 174 -9.09 -13.00 -0.83
CA VAL A 174 -8.70 -13.73 0.39
C VAL A 174 -9.61 -13.39 1.57
N ASN A 175 -10.00 -12.13 1.70
CA ASN A 175 -10.91 -11.61 2.74
C ASN A 175 -10.49 -12.02 4.18
N LEU A 176 -9.22 -11.79 4.52
CA LEU A 176 -8.67 -11.91 5.88
C LEU A 176 -8.50 -10.53 6.50
N GLY A 177 -8.57 -10.45 7.81
CA GLY A 177 -8.23 -9.23 8.56
C GLY A 177 -6.79 -8.77 8.27
N GLY A 178 -6.50 -7.48 8.47
CA GLY A 178 -5.20 -6.91 8.11
C GLY A 178 -4.03 -7.55 8.84
N VAL A 179 -4.16 -7.78 10.15
CA VAL A 179 -3.12 -8.39 11.01
C VAL A 179 -2.97 -9.89 10.68
N GLU A 180 -4.08 -10.59 10.55
CA GLU A 180 -4.12 -12.02 10.21
C GLU A 180 -3.50 -12.28 8.83
N SER A 181 -3.80 -11.42 7.87
CA SER A 181 -3.24 -11.52 6.52
C SER A 181 -1.74 -11.26 6.51
N LEU A 182 -1.28 -10.22 7.23
CA LEU A 182 0.16 -9.96 7.36
C LEU A 182 0.88 -11.12 8.03
N ALA A 183 0.29 -11.69 9.09
CA ALA A 183 0.84 -12.85 9.79
C ALA A 183 0.96 -14.06 8.86
N ALA A 184 -0.08 -14.35 8.07
CA ALA A 184 -0.05 -15.46 7.11
C ALA A 184 0.99 -15.24 6.01
N GLU A 185 1.07 -14.04 5.46
CA GLU A 185 2.02 -13.67 4.42
C GLU A 185 3.47 -13.75 4.93
N THR A 186 3.74 -13.17 6.11
CA THR A 186 5.10 -13.21 6.71
C THR A 186 5.48 -14.62 7.16
N ALA A 187 4.54 -15.45 7.61
CA ALA A 187 4.81 -16.87 7.91
C ALA A 187 5.22 -17.66 6.67
N ILE A 188 4.58 -17.41 5.52
CA ILE A 188 4.95 -18.03 4.24
C ILE A 188 6.34 -17.54 3.79
N GLN A 189 6.60 -16.24 3.92
CA GLN A 189 7.87 -15.62 3.52
C GLN A 189 9.02 -15.98 4.45
N PHE A 190 8.74 -16.38 5.69
CA PHE A 190 9.74 -16.64 6.72
C PHE A 190 10.73 -17.74 6.32
N LEU A 191 10.25 -18.87 5.82
CA LEU A 191 11.12 -20.00 5.46
C LEU A 191 12.11 -19.63 4.35
N PRO A 192 11.71 -19.06 3.20
CA PRO A 192 12.67 -18.65 2.18
C PRO A 192 13.58 -17.51 2.64
N ALA A 193 13.09 -16.58 3.47
CA ALA A 193 13.90 -15.52 4.04
C ALA A 193 14.97 -16.06 5.00
N LEU A 194 14.58 -16.95 5.90
CA LEU A 194 15.51 -17.60 6.83
C LEU A 194 16.55 -18.44 6.07
N ALA A 195 16.11 -19.23 5.08
CA ALA A 195 17.01 -20.03 4.25
C ALA A 195 18.06 -19.15 3.54
N TYR A 196 17.64 -18.01 3.00
CA TYR A 196 18.55 -17.04 2.40
C TYR A 196 19.56 -16.47 3.42
N LEU A 197 19.12 -16.08 4.62
CA LEU A 197 19.99 -15.55 5.67
C LEU A 197 20.99 -16.61 6.16
N LEU A 198 20.56 -17.86 6.32
CA LEU A 198 21.45 -18.97 6.68
C LEU A 198 22.47 -19.26 5.58
N TRP A 199 22.04 -19.23 4.32
CA TRP A 199 22.95 -19.38 3.18
C TRP A 199 23.97 -18.24 3.13
N LEU A 200 23.55 -16.99 3.32
CA LEU A 200 24.44 -15.84 3.37
C LEU A 200 25.44 -15.95 4.54
N GLY A 201 24.95 -16.43 5.70
CA GLY A 201 25.78 -16.71 6.87
C GLY A 201 26.82 -17.79 6.63
N SER A 202 26.47 -18.87 5.89
CA SER A 202 27.42 -19.95 5.55
C SER A 202 28.54 -19.47 4.62
N ARG A 203 28.34 -18.37 3.90
CA ARG A 203 29.35 -17.74 3.05
C ARG A 203 30.19 -16.68 3.77
N GLY A 204 29.83 -16.33 5.00
CA GLY A 204 30.47 -15.23 5.75
C GLY A 204 30.05 -13.83 5.29
N ASP A 205 29.03 -13.72 4.44
CA ASP A 205 28.61 -12.46 3.81
C ASP A 205 27.46 -11.76 4.60
N VAL A 206 26.95 -12.38 5.69
CA VAL A 206 25.87 -11.82 6.50
C VAL A 206 26.35 -10.60 7.27
N THR A 207 25.56 -9.51 7.20
CA THR A 207 25.91 -8.26 7.90
C THR A 207 25.34 -8.19 9.32
N PHE A 208 24.34 -9.02 9.66
CA PHE A 208 23.73 -9.05 10.98
C PHE A 208 24.73 -9.53 12.04
N GLY A 209 25.05 -8.65 13.00
CA GLY A 209 26.01 -8.91 14.06
C GLY A 209 27.49 -8.66 13.69
N SER A 210 27.85 -8.59 12.40
CA SER A 210 29.22 -8.33 11.96
C SER A 210 29.59 -6.84 11.93
N HIS A 211 28.61 -5.95 11.91
CA HIS A 211 28.79 -4.49 11.85
C HIS A 211 28.34 -3.78 13.14
N GLY A 212 28.42 -4.48 14.26
CA GLY A 212 28.11 -3.95 15.59
C GLY A 212 26.63 -4.01 15.96
N THR A 213 26.35 -3.82 17.25
CA THR A 213 25.02 -3.96 17.84
C THR A 213 24.02 -2.95 17.26
N GLY A 214 24.47 -1.73 16.96
CA GLY A 214 23.58 -0.70 16.38
C GLY A 214 23.01 -1.11 15.04
N HIS A 215 23.85 -1.66 14.15
CA HIS A 215 23.42 -2.15 12.84
C HIS A 215 22.47 -3.35 12.95
N ALA A 216 22.76 -4.29 13.87
CA ALA A 216 21.89 -5.43 14.14
C ALA A 216 20.50 -4.98 14.66
N LEU A 217 20.46 -3.97 15.55
CA LEU A 217 19.21 -3.39 16.05
C LEU A 217 18.43 -2.69 14.93
N LEU A 218 19.09 -1.98 14.01
CA LEU A 218 18.43 -1.37 12.85
C LEU A 218 17.82 -2.44 11.94
N LEU A 219 18.53 -3.54 11.66
CA LEU A 219 17.98 -4.66 10.90
C LEU A 219 16.78 -5.30 11.62
N ALA A 220 16.85 -5.48 12.93
CA ALA A 220 15.71 -5.95 13.73
C ALA A 220 14.52 -4.97 13.71
N ALA A 221 14.79 -3.67 13.72
CA ALA A 221 13.76 -2.62 13.66
C ALA A 221 12.96 -2.63 12.35
N THR A 222 13.43 -3.30 11.29
CA THR A 222 12.68 -3.45 10.03
C THR A 222 11.31 -4.09 10.25
N GLY A 223 11.16 -4.97 11.23
CA GLY A 223 9.88 -5.55 11.65
C GLY A 223 8.90 -4.49 12.17
N LEU A 224 9.37 -3.60 13.04
CA LEU A 224 8.56 -2.49 13.58
C LEU A 224 8.21 -1.47 12.49
N VAL A 225 9.17 -1.10 11.63
CA VAL A 225 8.97 -0.19 10.49
C VAL A 225 7.91 -0.74 9.52
N THR A 226 7.73 -2.05 9.46
CA THR A 226 6.68 -2.69 8.67
C THR A 226 5.35 -2.76 9.43
N ALA A 227 5.36 -3.21 10.67
CA ALA A 227 4.14 -3.49 11.42
C ALA A 227 3.43 -2.21 11.91
N LEU A 228 4.16 -1.18 12.35
CA LEU A 228 3.59 0.02 12.95
C LEU A 228 2.68 0.81 11.97
N PRO A 229 3.11 1.10 10.73
CA PRO A 229 2.21 1.75 9.77
C PRO A 229 0.96 0.92 9.48
N LEU A 230 1.08 -0.41 9.42
CA LEU A 230 -0.06 -1.30 9.16
C LEU A 230 -1.06 -1.31 10.33
N VAL A 231 -0.59 -1.23 11.56
CA VAL A 231 -1.47 -1.10 12.75
C VAL A 231 -2.21 0.25 12.70
N CYS A 232 -1.50 1.34 12.42
CA CYS A 232 -2.11 2.66 12.25
C CYS A 232 -3.12 2.67 11.09
N PHE A 233 -2.76 2.08 9.95
CA PHE A 233 -3.67 1.95 8.82
C PHE A 233 -4.94 1.16 9.19
N GLY A 234 -4.80 0.02 9.87
CA GLY A 234 -5.93 -0.79 10.35
C GLY A 234 -6.83 0.01 11.29
N ALA A 235 -6.24 0.77 12.20
CA ALA A 235 -6.98 1.66 13.11
C ALA A 235 -7.71 2.79 12.37
N ALA A 236 -7.14 3.32 11.29
CA ALA A 236 -7.78 4.31 10.44
C ALA A 236 -8.94 3.70 9.64
N ALA A 237 -8.73 2.53 9.02
CA ALA A 237 -9.66 1.90 8.09
C ALA A 237 -11.04 1.61 8.69
N ILE A 238 -11.12 1.37 10.00
CA ILE A 238 -12.39 1.12 10.71
C ILE A 238 -13.08 2.41 11.20
N ARG A 239 -12.41 3.57 11.12
CA ARG A 239 -12.87 4.84 11.70
C ARG A 239 -13.16 5.93 10.69
N VAL A 240 -12.59 5.86 9.49
CA VAL A 240 -12.81 6.86 8.45
C VAL A 240 -13.37 6.23 7.17
N PRO A 241 -14.14 6.99 6.37
CA PRO A 241 -14.65 6.51 5.10
C PRO A 241 -13.51 6.08 4.15
N LEU A 242 -13.77 5.08 3.33
CA LEU A 242 -12.81 4.57 2.35
C LEU A 242 -12.32 5.66 1.37
N SER A 243 -13.19 6.63 1.04
CA SER A 243 -12.83 7.80 0.24
C SER A 243 -11.77 8.67 0.90
N THR A 244 -11.84 8.84 2.22
CA THR A 244 -10.84 9.58 3.01
C THR A 244 -9.50 8.84 3.02
N LEU A 245 -9.51 7.51 3.23
CA LEU A 245 -8.30 6.70 3.11
C LEU A 245 -7.69 6.75 1.71
N GLY A 246 -8.54 6.74 0.68
CA GLY A 246 -8.13 6.87 -0.72
C GLY A 246 -7.44 8.21 -1.03
N LEU A 247 -7.79 9.29 -0.32
CA LEU A 247 -7.09 10.56 -0.42
C LEU A 247 -5.79 10.57 0.38
N LEU A 248 -5.81 10.03 1.61
CA LEU A 248 -4.63 9.94 2.46
C LEU A 248 -3.52 9.08 1.87
N GLN A 249 -3.84 8.09 1.04
CA GLN A 249 -2.83 7.23 0.42
C GLN A 249 -1.84 8.00 -0.47
N TYR A 250 -2.23 9.15 -1.03
CA TYR A 250 -1.32 9.97 -1.84
C TYR A 250 -0.24 10.67 -1.02
N LEU A 251 -0.39 10.73 0.31
CA LEU A 251 0.60 11.34 1.19
C LEU A 251 1.96 10.61 1.09
N ALA A 252 1.95 9.28 1.05
CA ALA A 252 3.17 8.49 0.96
C ALA A 252 3.99 8.79 -0.32
N PRO A 253 3.44 8.67 -1.54
CA PRO A 253 4.22 8.98 -2.74
C PRO A 253 4.58 10.47 -2.87
N VAL A 254 3.79 11.40 -2.28
CA VAL A 254 4.17 12.82 -2.24
C VAL A 254 5.43 13.01 -1.38
N PHE A 255 5.48 12.43 -0.17
CA PHE A 255 6.67 12.50 0.66
C PHE A 255 7.87 11.80 0.02
N GLN A 256 7.67 10.64 -0.60
CA GLN A 256 8.75 9.93 -1.31
C GLN A 256 9.29 10.76 -2.48
N PHE A 257 8.41 11.38 -3.26
CA PHE A 257 8.79 12.29 -4.34
C PHE A 257 9.62 13.48 -3.82
N LEU A 258 9.13 14.13 -2.76
CA LEU A 258 9.85 15.24 -2.13
C LEU A 258 11.22 14.82 -1.59
N LEU A 259 11.29 13.64 -0.95
CA LEU A 259 12.56 13.09 -0.48
C LEU A 259 13.50 12.78 -1.65
N GLY A 260 13.01 12.18 -2.73
CA GLY A 260 13.82 11.91 -3.93
C GLY A 260 14.42 13.17 -4.52
N VAL A 261 13.60 14.20 -4.69
CA VAL A 261 14.05 15.47 -5.30
C VAL A 261 14.88 16.32 -4.34
N VAL A 262 14.41 16.51 -3.08
CA VAL A 262 15.01 17.50 -2.16
C VAL A 262 16.13 16.88 -1.33
N TYR A 263 15.92 15.69 -0.79
CA TYR A 263 16.88 15.05 0.13
C TYR A 263 17.93 14.22 -0.63
N PHE A 264 17.49 13.38 -1.56
CA PHE A 264 18.41 12.53 -2.34
C PHE A 264 19.00 13.26 -3.55
N GLY A 265 18.51 14.46 -3.91
CA GLY A 265 19.02 15.27 -5.01
C GLY A 265 18.85 14.61 -6.38
N GLU A 266 17.84 13.76 -6.56
CA GLU A 266 17.61 13.10 -7.84
C GLU A 266 17.24 14.10 -8.93
N ALA A 267 17.91 13.98 -10.07
CA ALA A 267 17.70 14.90 -11.19
C ALA A 267 16.27 14.81 -11.73
N MET A 268 15.68 15.97 -11.98
CA MET A 268 14.34 16.14 -12.55
C MET A 268 14.38 16.86 -13.90
N PRO A 269 14.83 16.20 -14.97
CA PRO A 269 14.82 16.79 -16.29
C PRO A 269 13.38 17.07 -16.77
N PRO A 270 13.16 17.93 -17.77
CA PRO A 270 11.83 18.34 -18.22
C PRO A 270 10.89 17.20 -18.53
N GLU A 271 11.39 16.09 -19.05
CA GLU A 271 10.61 14.89 -19.40
C GLU A 271 10.03 14.21 -18.15
N ARG A 272 10.79 14.20 -17.03
CA ARG A 272 10.29 13.70 -15.74
C ARG A 272 9.19 14.60 -15.21
N TRP A 273 9.38 15.91 -15.23
CA TRP A 273 8.34 16.85 -14.82
C TRP A 273 7.07 16.70 -15.66
N ALA A 274 7.19 16.58 -16.99
CA ALA A 274 6.05 16.36 -17.89
C ALA A 274 5.31 15.05 -17.56
N GLY A 275 6.04 13.96 -17.33
CA GLY A 275 5.45 12.68 -16.94
C GLY A 275 4.71 12.75 -15.60
N PHE A 276 5.31 13.34 -14.57
CA PHE A 276 4.65 13.54 -13.27
C PHE A 276 3.42 14.44 -13.38
N ALA A 277 3.49 15.54 -14.14
CA ALA A 277 2.34 16.43 -14.36
C ALA A 277 1.17 15.69 -15.01
N LEU A 278 1.42 14.83 -16.00
CA LEU A 278 0.40 14.00 -16.63
C LEU A 278 -0.20 13.00 -15.62
N VAL A 279 0.63 12.35 -14.79
CA VAL A 279 0.12 11.42 -13.75
C VAL A 279 -0.73 12.18 -12.74
N TRP A 280 -0.29 13.33 -12.26
CA TRP A 280 -1.09 14.14 -11.33
C TRP A 280 -2.40 14.63 -11.97
N LEU A 281 -2.40 14.97 -13.25
CA LEU A 281 -3.62 15.28 -14.00
C LEU A 281 -4.58 14.07 -14.02
N ALA A 282 -4.08 12.90 -14.37
CA ALA A 282 -4.87 11.66 -14.39
C ALA A 282 -5.48 11.35 -13.01
N LEU A 283 -4.68 11.48 -11.94
CA LEU A 283 -5.15 11.28 -10.57
C LEU A 283 -6.17 12.32 -10.12
N SER A 284 -5.99 13.58 -10.56
CA SER A 284 -6.96 14.65 -10.29
C SER A 284 -8.31 14.35 -10.94
N LEU A 285 -8.31 13.87 -12.18
CA LEU A 285 -9.52 13.42 -12.89
C LEU A 285 -10.21 12.27 -12.16
N LEU A 286 -9.46 11.25 -11.73
CA LEU A 286 -10.01 10.12 -10.97
C LEU A 286 -10.58 10.55 -9.62
N THR A 287 -9.86 11.40 -8.90
CA THR A 287 -10.29 11.89 -7.60
C THR A 287 -11.57 12.73 -7.74
N TRP A 288 -11.61 13.62 -8.74
CA TRP A 288 -12.81 14.43 -9.02
C TRP A 288 -14.03 13.54 -9.36
N ASP A 289 -13.84 12.53 -10.23
CA ASP A 289 -14.92 11.60 -10.60
C ASP A 289 -15.42 10.79 -9.39
N ALA A 290 -14.52 10.30 -8.54
CA ALA A 290 -14.84 9.58 -7.31
C ALA A 290 -15.64 10.46 -6.32
N LEU A 291 -15.18 11.69 -6.09
CA LEU A 291 -15.84 12.64 -5.19
C LEU A 291 -17.22 13.06 -5.73
N ARG A 292 -17.35 13.31 -7.04
CA ARG A 292 -18.62 13.63 -7.68
C ARG A 292 -19.62 12.50 -7.50
N THR A 293 -19.19 11.27 -7.72
CA THR A 293 -20.04 10.07 -7.58
C THR A 293 -20.46 9.84 -6.14
N ALA A 294 -19.52 9.99 -5.18
CA ALA A 294 -19.83 9.86 -3.77
C ALA A 294 -20.84 10.91 -3.29
N ARG A 295 -20.72 12.18 -3.75
CA ARG A 295 -21.68 13.25 -3.45
C ARG A 295 -23.07 12.95 -4.05
N ALA A 296 -23.12 12.46 -5.28
CA ALA A 296 -24.38 12.11 -5.92
C ALA A 296 -25.09 10.95 -5.21
N ALA A 297 -24.33 9.92 -4.81
CA ALA A 297 -24.87 8.80 -4.03
C ALA A 297 -25.42 9.24 -2.67
N ARG A 298 -24.71 10.13 -1.97
CA ARG A 298 -25.15 10.68 -0.69
C ARG A 298 -26.45 11.47 -0.83
N ARG A 299 -26.57 12.35 -1.83
CA ARG A 299 -27.79 13.12 -2.09
C ARG A 299 -29.00 12.20 -2.34
N ARG A 300 -28.81 11.14 -3.14
CA ARG A 300 -29.87 10.15 -3.39
C ARG A 300 -30.34 9.45 -2.11
N LEU A 301 -29.41 9.10 -1.21
CA LEU A 301 -29.74 8.51 0.07
C LEU A 301 -30.53 9.49 0.96
N GLU A 302 -30.13 10.75 1.02
CA GLU A 302 -30.82 11.81 1.75
C GLU A 302 -32.23 11.99 1.20
N GLU A 303 -32.43 12.04 -0.12
CA GLU A 303 -33.75 12.14 -0.79
C GLU A 303 -34.67 10.94 -0.46
N LEU A 304 -34.09 9.70 -0.51
CA LEU A 304 -34.84 8.49 -0.15
C LEU A 304 -35.25 8.46 1.32
N THR A 305 -34.36 8.86 2.23
CA THR A 305 -34.66 8.93 3.67
C THR A 305 -35.81 9.93 3.93
N THR A 306 -35.73 11.12 3.32
CA THR A 306 -36.79 12.13 3.45
C THR A 306 -38.13 11.65 2.86
N ALA A 307 -38.11 10.95 1.72
CA ALA A 307 -39.30 10.37 1.12
C ALA A 307 -39.97 9.32 2.01
N VAL A 308 -39.18 8.48 2.68
CA VAL A 308 -39.66 7.47 3.64
C VAL A 308 -40.32 8.16 4.86
N GLU A 309 -39.65 9.14 5.47
CA GLU A 309 -40.17 9.89 6.60
C GLU A 309 -41.50 10.59 6.26
N VAL A 310 -41.61 11.19 5.07
CA VAL A 310 -42.83 11.81 4.59
C VAL A 310 -43.96 10.77 4.37
N SER A 311 -43.62 9.59 3.87
CA SER A 311 -44.58 8.50 3.66
C SER A 311 -45.11 7.93 4.98
N GLU A 312 -44.26 7.75 5.97
CA GLU A 312 -44.63 7.29 7.32
C GLU A 312 -45.52 8.31 8.05
N THR A 313 -45.20 9.60 7.89
CA THR A 313 -46.00 10.68 8.51
C THR A 313 -47.39 10.84 7.85
N ARG A 314 -47.56 10.40 6.61
CA ARG A 314 -48.80 10.42 5.85
C ARG A 314 -49.65 9.16 5.96
N ALA A 315 -49.08 8.06 6.52
CA ALA A 315 -49.86 6.84 6.76
C ALA A 315 -50.94 7.14 7.82
N PRO A 316 -52.27 7.09 7.51
CA PRO A 316 -53.29 7.32 8.50
C PRO A 316 -53.20 6.19 9.54
N LEU A 317 -53.32 6.56 10.82
CA LEU A 317 -53.55 5.63 11.92
C LEU A 317 -54.85 4.87 11.59
N ALA A 318 -54.71 3.74 10.91
CA ALA A 318 -55.79 2.80 10.74
C ALA A 318 -56.09 2.23 12.16
N LYS A 319 -57.16 2.78 12.73
CA LYS A 319 -57.79 2.22 13.94
C LYS A 319 -58.61 1.00 13.57
#